data_d672a2562c29f9f8ee46057189d44242
#
_entry.id   d672a2562c29f9f8ee46057189d44242
#
_cell.length_a   1.000
_cell.length_b   1.000
_cell.length_c   1.000
_cell.angle_alpha   90.00
_cell.angle_beta   90.00
_cell.angle_gamma   90.00
#
_symmetry.space_group_name_H-M   'P 1'
#
loop_
_entity.id
_entity.type
_entity.pdbx_description
1 polymer ?
#
loop_
_entity_poly.entity_id
_entity_poly.type
_entity_poly.pdbx_seq_one_letter_code
_entity_poly.pdbx_strand_id
1 'polypeptide(L)'
;METHDCWWKERVFYEIYPRSFQDSNGDGIGDLRGIISRLDYLQWLGVGAVWLCPIYDSPNADMGYDIRNYESVMAEFGTMEDFDELVTQLHRRDIKLVMDLVVNHTSDEHPWFLEARTAKDSPYRDYYIWRDGKDGREPNNWASFFTPSAWSYDEATAQWYLHLFSEKQPDLNWENPELRQEIYGMMNRWLDRGVDGFRMDVISLLAKDPQLPDGTGSGYVLSPEYFAFQPRLHDYLREMRRACFDGRDCMCVGETSFVTTQNAGSVVDDGRELDMLFQFDVMDMDSGETKWDARPFDLMRFKQIISAWQAAIGWNTLCLLYTSPSPRDTER
;
A
#
# COMPACT_ATOMS: atom_id res chain seq x y z
N MET A 1 3.27 -30.90 -9.75
CA MET A 1 3.19 -29.57 -9.12
C MET A 1 3.87 -29.72 -7.78
N GLU A 2 5.09 -29.22 -7.63
CA GLU A 2 5.71 -29.08 -6.31
C GLU A 2 4.83 -28.12 -5.52
N THR A 3 4.32 -28.57 -4.39
CA THR A 3 3.66 -27.70 -3.42
C THR A 3 4.77 -26.81 -2.88
N HIS A 4 4.90 -25.60 -3.42
CA HIS A 4 5.65 -24.57 -2.72
C HIS A 4 4.96 -24.40 -1.36
N ASP A 5 5.68 -24.69 -0.29
CA ASP A 5 5.24 -24.42 1.07
C ASP A 5 4.96 -22.92 1.16
N CYS A 6 3.68 -22.56 1.05
CA CYS A 6 3.23 -21.18 1.16
C CYS A 6 3.33 -20.76 2.63
N TRP A 7 4.55 -20.47 3.12
CA TRP A 7 4.83 -20.17 4.52
C TRP A 7 3.88 -19.14 5.13
N TRP A 8 3.41 -18.18 4.32
CA TRP A 8 2.49 -17.13 4.75
C TRP A 8 1.09 -17.63 5.16
N LYS A 9 0.69 -18.81 4.73
CA LYS A 9 -0.60 -19.42 5.10
C LYS A 9 -0.61 -20.03 6.49
N GLU A 10 0.57 -20.26 7.07
CA GLU A 10 0.76 -20.93 8.37
C GLU A 10 1.33 -19.98 9.44
N ARG A 11 1.57 -18.70 9.11
CA ARG A 11 2.18 -17.74 10.01
C ARG A 11 1.17 -16.72 10.54
N VAL A 12 1.37 -16.31 11.78
CA VAL A 12 0.68 -15.16 12.36
C VAL A 12 1.46 -13.90 12.00
N PHE A 13 0.79 -12.95 11.36
CA PHE A 13 1.36 -11.66 11.02
C PHE A 13 1.10 -10.66 12.15
N TYR A 14 2.12 -9.88 12.49
CA TYR A 14 2.04 -8.79 13.43
C TYR A 14 2.41 -7.49 12.74
N GLU A 15 1.49 -6.54 12.67
CA GLU A 15 1.75 -5.22 12.09
C GLU A 15 2.53 -4.37 13.08
N ILE A 16 3.62 -3.74 12.62
CA ILE A 16 4.40 -2.77 13.38
C ILE A 16 4.34 -1.43 12.67
N TYR A 17 3.73 -0.44 13.32
CA TYR A 17 3.90 0.96 12.99
C TYR A 17 5.11 1.50 13.79
N PRO A 18 6.28 1.73 13.15
CA PRO A 18 7.53 1.99 13.85
C PRO A 18 7.44 3.11 14.87
N ARG A 19 6.88 4.24 14.47
CA ARG A 19 6.77 5.48 15.25
C ARG A 19 6.15 5.29 16.63
N SER A 20 5.21 4.37 16.78
CA SER A 20 4.47 4.15 18.04
C SER A 20 4.81 2.83 18.74
N PHE A 21 5.73 2.01 18.19
CA PHE A 21 5.98 0.67 18.73
C PHE A 21 6.95 0.69 19.93
N GLN A 22 8.17 1.17 19.74
CA GLN A 22 9.18 1.25 20.80
C GLN A 22 10.23 2.28 20.46
N ASP A 23 10.36 3.28 21.33
CA ASP A 23 11.43 4.28 21.32
C ASP A 23 12.66 3.70 22.02
N SER A 24 13.83 3.74 21.37
CA SER A 24 15.08 3.24 21.91
C SER A 24 16.01 4.34 22.43
N ASN A 25 15.83 5.58 22.02
CA ASN A 25 16.72 6.69 22.27
C ASN A 25 16.13 7.77 23.22
N GLY A 26 14.80 7.71 23.48
CA GLY A 26 14.09 8.58 24.41
C GLY A 26 13.62 9.91 23.79
N ASP A 27 13.51 9.99 22.47
CA ASP A 27 13.03 11.18 21.75
C ASP A 27 11.50 11.23 21.59
N GLY A 28 10.79 10.17 21.99
CA GLY A 28 9.34 10.05 21.88
C GLY A 28 8.86 9.40 20.59
N ILE A 29 9.78 8.98 19.72
CA ILE A 29 9.50 8.34 18.44
C ILE A 29 10.05 6.91 18.46
N GLY A 30 9.20 5.92 18.12
CA GLY A 30 9.65 4.54 17.97
C GLY A 30 10.56 4.39 16.74
N ASP A 31 11.50 3.45 16.82
CA ASP A 31 12.57 3.29 15.85
C ASP A 31 12.95 1.81 15.61
N LEU A 32 13.81 1.53 14.61
CA LEU A 32 14.26 0.19 14.27
C LEU A 32 15.02 -0.50 15.42
N ARG A 33 15.82 0.24 16.19
CA ARG A 33 16.52 -0.27 17.38
C ARG A 33 15.53 -0.68 18.47
N GLY A 34 14.46 0.10 18.63
CA GLY A 34 13.35 -0.22 19.52
C GLY A 34 12.67 -1.52 19.10
N ILE A 35 12.39 -1.70 17.80
CA ILE A 35 11.81 -2.96 17.27
C ILE A 35 12.75 -4.13 17.58
N ILE A 36 14.06 -4.00 17.28
CA ILE A 36 15.08 -5.04 17.56
C ILE A 36 15.04 -5.43 19.04
N SER A 37 14.91 -4.47 19.95
CA SER A 37 14.86 -4.72 21.39
C SER A 37 13.66 -5.53 21.86
N ARG A 38 12.61 -5.65 21.03
CA ARG A 38 11.35 -6.35 21.33
C ARG A 38 11.18 -7.66 20.59
N LEU A 39 12.14 -8.10 19.79
CA LEU A 39 12.01 -9.32 18.98
C LEU A 39 11.81 -10.59 19.81
N ASP A 40 12.41 -10.68 21.00
CA ASP A 40 12.19 -11.82 21.90
C ASP A 40 10.73 -11.90 22.40
N TYR A 41 10.11 -10.72 22.62
CA TYR A 41 8.69 -10.64 22.94
C TYR A 41 7.80 -11.11 21.77
N LEU A 42 8.10 -10.67 20.54
CA LEU A 42 7.36 -11.10 19.35
C LEU A 42 7.48 -12.61 19.12
N GLN A 43 8.69 -13.17 19.32
CA GLN A 43 8.92 -14.61 19.22
C GLN A 43 8.13 -15.37 20.32
N TRP A 44 8.16 -14.88 21.56
CA TRP A 44 7.38 -15.46 22.65
C TRP A 44 5.87 -15.41 22.40
N LEU A 45 5.39 -14.34 21.75
CA LEU A 45 3.98 -14.18 21.36
C LEU A 45 3.56 -15.18 20.26
N GLY A 46 4.52 -15.80 19.56
CA GLY A 46 4.28 -16.72 18.46
C GLY A 46 4.09 -16.03 17.09
N VAL A 47 4.62 -14.80 16.96
CA VAL A 47 4.63 -14.08 15.67
C VAL A 47 5.54 -14.82 14.71
N GLY A 48 5.03 -15.13 13.52
CA GLY A 48 5.77 -15.79 12.45
C GLY A 48 6.16 -14.87 11.31
N ALA A 49 5.53 -13.71 11.19
CA ALA A 49 5.87 -12.66 10.25
C ALA A 49 5.56 -11.27 10.82
N VAL A 50 6.39 -10.31 10.51
CA VAL A 50 6.15 -8.88 10.81
C VAL A 50 5.78 -8.18 9.51
N TRP A 51 4.66 -7.46 9.50
CA TRP A 51 4.40 -6.42 8.53
C TRP A 51 4.89 -5.10 9.10
N LEU A 52 5.90 -4.53 8.48
CA LEU A 52 6.50 -3.26 8.85
C LEU A 52 5.91 -2.14 7.99
N CYS A 53 5.16 -1.23 8.60
CA CYS A 53 4.65 -0.03 7.95
C CYS A 53 5.81 0.82 7.41
N PRO A 54 5.53 1.78 6.48
CA PRO A 54 6.59 2.46 5.74
C PRO A 54 7.69 3.03 6.61
N ILE A 55 8.93 2.67 6.27
CA ILE A 55 10.16 3.19 6.92
C ILE A 55 11.01 4.01 5.96
N TYR A 56 10.60 4.11 4.70
CA TYR A 56 11.32 4.87 3.67
C TYR A 56 11.41 6.35 4.04
N ASP A 57 12.42 7.04 3.50
CA ASP A 57 12.55 8.48 3.68
C ASP A 57 11.32 9.23 3.14
N SER A 58 10.67 9.98 4.01
CA SER A 58 9.41 10.66 3.76
C SER A 58 9.36 12.01 4.47
N PRO A 59 8.76 13.05 3.88
CA PRO A 59 8.47 14.29 4.59
C PRO A 59 7.31 14.19 5.59
N ASN A 60 6.66 13.01 5.72
CA ASN A 60 5.57 12.72 6.66
C ASN A 60 4.29 13.55 6.46
N ALA A 61 3.99 13.94 5.23
CA ALA A 61 2.69 14.56 4.93
C ALA A 61 1.53 13.58 5.13
N ASP A 62 1.79 12.29 4.93
CA ASP A 62 0.86 11.19 5.18
C ASP A 62 1.53 10.06 5.97
N MET A 63 2.22 10.41 7.06
CA MET A 63 2.77 9.48 8.06
C MET A 63 3.63 8.34 7.48
N GLY A 64 4.42 8.63 6.43
CA GLY A 64 5.31 7.69 5.76
C GLY A 64 4.80 7.16 4.43
N TYR A 65 3.50 7.34 4.11
CA TYR A 65 2.92 6.93 2.83
C TYR A 65 3.17 7.93 1.68
N ASP A 66 3.86 9.01 1.93
CA ASP A 66 4.37 9.97 0.94
C ASP A 66 5.91 9.81 0.82
N ILE A 67 6.35 8.88 -0.01
CA ILE A 67 7.75 8.46 -0.09
C ILE A 67 8.55 9.44 -0.94
N ARG A 68 9.61 10.03 -0.32
CA ARG A 68 10.58 10.89 -1.00
C ARG A 68 11.77 10.12 -1.57
N ASN A 69 12.19 9.04 -0.90
CA ASN A 69 13.28 8.21 -1.37
C ASN A 69 13.08 6.75 -0.94
N TYR A 70 12.90 5.86 -1.91
CA TYR A 70 12.72 4.43 -1.68
C TYR A 70 13.99 3.68 -1.26
N GLU A 71 15.17 4.29 -1.41
CA GLU A 71 16.47 3.63 -1.19
C GLU A 71 17.06 3.90 0.20
N SER A 72 16.35 4.62 1.05
CA SER A 72 16.84 4.99 2.39
C SER A 72 15.76 4.87 3.45
N VAL A 73 16.18 4.57 4.66
CA VAL A 73 15.36 4.62 5.86
C VAL A 73 15.20 6.07 6.29
N MET A 74 14.02 6.43 6.78
CA MET A 74 13.76 7.74 7.40
C MET A 74 14.68 7.93 8.61
N ALA A 75 15.32 9.08 8.69
CA ALA A 75 16.34 9.38 9.72
C ALA A 75 15.81 9.21 11.16
N GLU A 76 14.53 9.48 11.39
CA GLU A 76 13.90 9.29 12.71
C GLU A 76 13.80 7.81 13.12
N PHE A 77 13.77 6.89 12.15
CA PHE A 77 13.67 5.46 12.42
C PHE A 77 15.02 4.75 12.51
N GLY A 78 16.10 5.38 12.05
CA GLY A 78 17.44 4.82 12.09
C GLY A 78 18.16 4.84 10.75
N THR A 79 19.01 3.87 10.54
CA THR A 79 19.88 3.76 9.35
C THR A 79 19.62 2.49 8.56
N MET A 80 20.25 2.38 7.38
CA MET A 80 20.21 1.14 6.58
C MET A 80 20.91 -0.01 7.32
N GLU A 81 21.93 0.28 8.11
CA GLU A 81 22.60 -0.73 8.94
C GLU A 81 21.68 -1.25 10.05
N ASP A 82 20.86 -0.38 10.65
CA ASP A 82 19.82 -0.79 11.61
C ASP A 82 18.78 -1.69 10.95
N PHE A 83 18.41 -1.40 9.71
CA PHE A 83 17.52 -2.24 8.94
C PHE A 83 18.13 -3.63 8.64
N ASP A 84 19.38 -3.67 8.17
CA ASP A 84 20.09 -4.94 7.91
C ASP A 84 20.21 -5.79 9.18
N GLU A 85 20.43 -5.15 10.33
CA GLU A 85 20.40 -5.83 11.62
C GLU A 85 19.01 -6.36 11.96
N LEU A 86 17.95 -5.58 11.76
CA LEU A 86 16.57 -5.99 12.01
C LEU A 86 16.23 -7.25 11.20
N VAL A 87 16.51 -7.26 9.89
CA VAL A 87 16.30 -8.43 9.01
C VAL A 87 17.04 -9.65 9.55
N THR A 88 18.34 -9.49 9.86
CA THR A 88 19.16 -10.57 10.41
C THR A 88 18.59 -11.13 11.72
N GLN A 89 18.15 -10.26 12.62
CA GLN A 89 17.62 -10.66 13.94
C GLN A 89 16.23 -11.31 13.84
N LEU A 90 15.38 -10.87 12.91
CA LEU A 90 14.10 -11.51 12.61
C LEU A 90 14.31 -12.93 12.07
N HIS A 91 15.17 -13.09 11.06
CA HIS A 91 15.44 -14.39 10.45
C HIS A 91 16.08 -15.39 11.45
N ARG A 92 16.94 -14.96 12.36
CA ARG A 92 17.47 -15.80 13.45
C ARG A 92 16.40 -16.38 14.37
N ARG A 93 15.22 -15.74 14.43
CA ARG A 93 14.08 -16.15 15.24
C ARG A 93 12.99 -16.85 14.42
N ASP A 94 13.28 -17.18 13.16
CA ASP A 94 12.32 -17.71 12.20
C ASP A 94 11.09 -16.82 12.02
N ILE A 95 11.28 -15.47 12.06
CA ILE A 95 10.27 -14.47 11.81
C ILE A 95 10.57 -13.83 10.45
N LYS A 96 9.57 -13.85 9.56
CA LYS A 96 9.64 -13.26 8.21
C LYS A 96 9.38 -11.75 8.27
N LEU A 97 9.95 -11.00 7.31
CA LEU A 97 9.72 -9.57 7.17
C LEU A 97 8.94 -9.24 5.90
N VAL A 98 7.78 -8.67 6.05
CA VAL A 98 6.96 -8.10 4.96
C VAL A 98 6.99 -6.57 5.09
N MET A 99 7.48 -5.89 4.06
CA MET A 99 7.52 -4.43 4.04
C MET A 99 6.29 -3.85 3.36
N ASP A 100 5.96 -2.61 3.70
CA ASP A 100 4.96 -1.85 2.96
C ASP A 100 5.52 -1.39 1.61
N LEU A 101 4.74 -1.51 0.54
CA LEU A 101 5.10 -1.11 -0.81
C LEU A 101 4.10 -0.06 -1.29
N VAL A 102 4.50 1.20 -1.27
CA VAL A 102 3.67 2.33 -1.70
C VAL A 102 4.10 2.75 -3.09
N VAL A 103 3.36 2.32 -4.11
CA VAL A 103 3.74 2.54 -5.52
C VAL A 103 2.58 3.04 -6.41
N ASN A 104 1.45 3.43 -5.80
CA ASN A 104 0.42 4.18 -6.51
C ASN A 104 0.83 5.64 -6.71
N HIS A 105 1.58 6.21 -5.79
CA HIS A 105 2.01 7.61 -5.74
C HIS A 105 3.38 7.74 -5.07
N THR A 106 3.98 8.90 -5.16
CA THR A 106 5.18 9.29 -4.39
C THR A 106 4.89 10.55 -3.59
N SER A 107 5.84 11.00 -2.75
CA SER A 107 5.84 12.37 -2.28
C SER A 107 5.98 13.37 -3.43
N ASP A 108 5.41 14.56 -3.29
CA ASP A 108 5.70 15.71 -4.16
C ASP A 108 7.15 16.22 -4.02
N GLU A 109 7.88 15.74 -3.01
CA GLU A 109 9.32 15.96 -2.82
C GLU A 109 10.20 14.86 -3.44
N HIS A 110 9.61 13.82 -4.07
CA HIS A 110 10.38 12.79 -4.74
C HIS A 110 11.16 13.38 -5.92
N PRO A 111 12.45 13.00 -6.13
CA PRO A 111 13.26 13.55 -7.23
C PRO A 111 12.59 13.45 -8.61
N TRP A 112 11.87 12.37 -8.89
CA TRP A 112 11.12 12.20 -10.15
C TRP A 112 10.05 13.28 -10.31
N PHE A 113 9.30 13.61 -9.26
CA PHE A 113 8.24 14.63 -9.35
C PHE A 113 8.83 16.03 -9.45
N LEU A 114 9.87 16.33 -8.64
CA LEU A 114 10.56 17.60 -8.71
C LEU A 114 11.10 17.88 -10.11
N GLU A 115 11.67 16.86 -10.77
CA GLU A 115 12.14 16.97 -12.15
C GLU A 115 10.97 17.03 -13.16
N ALA A 116 9.93 16.19 -12.98
CA ALA A 116 8.76 16.15 -13.86
C ALA A 116 8.04 17.49 -13.97
N ARG A 117 8.01 18.28 -12.92
CA ARG A 117 7.35 19.60 -12.90
C ARG A 117 8.18 20.75 -13.42
N THR A 118 9.45 20.52 -13.79
CA THR A 118 10.31 21.61 -14.33
C THR A 118 9.92 22.02 -15.73
N ALA A 119 9.50 21.05 -16.57
CA ALA A 119 9.13 21.29 -17.97
C ALA A 119 8.25 20.14 -18.51
N LYS A 120 7.45 20.43 -19.54
CA LYS A 120 6.58 19.43 -20.21
C LYS A 120 7.35 18.34 -20.96
N ASP A 121 8.60 18.60 -21.31
CA ASP A 121 9.52 17.69 -21.99
C ASP A 121 10.58 17.10 -21.05
N SER A 122 10.40 17.20 -19.72
CA SER A 122 11.23 16.53 -18.73
C SER A 122 11.22 15.01 -18.96
N PRO A 123 12.36 14.31 -18.82
CA PRO A 123 12.42 12.85 -18.96
C PRO A 123 11.53 12.10 -17.96
N TYR A 124 11.22 12.72 -16.82
CA TYR A 124 10.33 12.17 -15.80
C TYR A 124 8.87 12.61 -15.93
N ARG A 125 8.55 13.42 -16.98
CA ARG A 125 7.19 13.96 -17.12
C ARG A 125 6.14 12.86 -17.11
N ASP A 126 6.34 11.82 -17.91
CA ASP A 126 5.41 10.73 -18.08
C ASP A 126 5.46 9.68 -16.93
N TYR A 127 6.25 9.93 -15.88
CA TYR A 127 6.18 9.12 -14.66
C TYR A 127 4.94 9.46 -13.83
N TYR A 128 4.31 10.61 -14.08
CA TYR A 128 3.10 11.07 -13.41
C TYR A 128 1.99 11.38 -14.41
N ILE A 129 0.76 11.48 -13.92
CA ILE A 129 -0.40 11.72 -14.77
C ILE A 129 -0.67 13.22 -14.83
N TRP A 130 -0.37 13.83 -15.97
CA TRP A 130 -0.56 15.26 -16.24
C TRP A 130 -1.62 15.46 -17.32
N ARG A 131 -2.45 16.49 -17.17
CA ARG A 131 -3.46 16.86 -18.19
C ARG A 131 -3.59 18.37 -18.28
N ASP A 132 -3.94 18.82 -19.46
CA ASP A 132 -4.46 20.18 -19.64
C ASP A 132 -5.85 20.28 -19.01
N GLY A 133 -6.17 21.43 -18.44
CA GLY A 133 -7.51 21.67 -17.91
C GLY A 133 -8.56 21.88 -18.99
N LYS A 134 -9.83 21.83 -18.61
CA LYS A 134 -10.97 22.15 -19.46
C LYS A 134 -11.53 23.53 -19.06
N ASP A 135 -11.51 24.51 -19.94
CA ASP A 135 -12.04 25.87 -19.70
C ASP A 135 -11.49 26.53 -18.41
N GLY A 136 -10.19 26.32 -18.13
CA GLY A 136 -9.51 26.87 -16.95
C GLY A 136 -9.83 26.13 -15.63
N ARG A 137 -10.43 24.96 -15.71
CA ARG A 137 -10.75 24.07 -14.58
C ARG A 137 -10.01 22.75 -14.69
N GLU A 138 -10.22 21.90 -13.69
CA GLU A 138 -9.66 20.53 -13.65
C GLU A 138 -10.04 19.73 -14.90
N PRO A 139 -9.22 18.71 -15.25
CA PRO A 139 -9.48 17.82 -16.39
C PRO A 139 -10.81 17.04 -16.31
N ASN A 140 -11.22 16.68 -15.10
CA ASN A 140 -12.50 16.04 -14.79
C ASN A 140 -12.93 16.35 -13.34
N ASN A 141 -14.07 15.81 -12.92
CA ASN A 141 -14.64 16.05 -11.61
C ASN A 141 -14.31 14.96 -10.55
N TRP A 142 -13.21 14.27 -10.68
CA TRP A 142 -12.87 13.25 -9.69
C TRP A 142 -12.57 13.87 -8.33
N ALA A 143 -13.17 13.25 -7.29
CA ALA A 143 -12.81 13.53 -5.91
C ALA A 143 -11.56 12.78 -5.50
N SER A 144 -10.74 13.38 -4.66
CA SER A 144 -9.69 12.74 -3.90
C SER A 144 -10.27 12.05 -2.66
N PHE A 145 -9.55 11.10 -2.08
CA PHE A 145 -9.90 10.51 -0.78
C PHE A 145 -9.72 11.49 0.39
N PHE A 146 -8.84 12.49 0.25
CA PHE A 146 -8.47 13.43 1.32
C PHE A 146 -8.91 14.87 1.08
N THR A 147 -8.96 15.30 -0.18
CA THR A 147 -9.30 16.67 -0.57
C THR A 147 -10.48 16.67 -1.54
N PRO A 148 -11.17 17.79 -1.76
CA PRO A 148 -12.30 17.78 -2.70
C PRO A 148 -11.94 17.33 -4.10
N SER A 149 -10.90 17.95 -4.73
CA SER A 149 -10.44 17.60 -6.09
C SER A 149 -9.33 16.57 -6.06
N ALA A 150 -9.31 15.65 -7.02
CA ALA A 150 -8.18 14.77 -7.29
C ALA A 150 -7.10 15.41 -8.21
N TRP A 151 -7.21 16.69 -8.50
CA TRP A 151 -6.32 17.41 -9.38
C TRP A 151 -5.77 18.67 -8.72
N SER A 152 -4.46 18.88 -8.84
CA SER A 152 -3.80 20.12 -8.45
C SER A 152 -3.08 20.78 -9.63
N TYR A 153 -3.17 22.11 -9.71
CA TYR A 153 -2.60 22.89 -10.79
C TYR A 153 -1.12 23.18 -10.52
N ASP A 154 -0.28 22.92 -11.51
CA ASP A 154 1.12 23.29 -11.52
C ASP A 154 1.35 24.54 -12.37
N GLU A 155 1.68 25.65 -11.71
CA GLU A 155 1.89 26.93 -12.39
C GLU A 155 3.09 26.92 -13.34
N ALA A 156 4.14 26.13 -13.03
CA ALA A 156 5.37 26.10 -13.80
C ALA A 156 5.14 25.56 -15.23
N THR A 157 4.27 24.57 -15.37
CA THR A 157 3.98 23.92 -16.65
C THR A 157 2.58 24.22 -17.19
N ALA A 158 1.76 24.94 -16.42
CA ALA A 158 0.36 25.24 -16.73
C ALA A 158 -0.47 23.96 -17.05
N GLN A 159 -0.26 22.91 -16.27
CA GLN A 159 -1.02 21.66 -16.34
C GLN A 159 -1.46 21.21 -14.94
N TRP A 160 -2.37 20.26 -14.91
CA TRP A 160 -2.87 19.62 -13.70
C TRP A 160 -2.24 18.24 -13.53
N TYR A 161 -1.86 17.87 -12.29
CA TYR A 161 -1.44 16.52 -11.97
C TYR A 161 -2.50 15.81 -11.13
N LEU A 162 -2.64 14.51 -11.34
CA LEU A 162 -3.55 13.65 -10.60
C LEU A 162 -2.97 13.29 -9.23
N HIS A 163 -3.81 13.34 -8.20
CA HIS A 163 -3.54 12.78 -6.87
C HIS A 163 -4.84 12.21 -6.27
N LEU A 164 -4.96 10.91 -6.19
CA LEU A 164 -6.15 10.30 -5.57
C LEU A 164 -6.19 10.50 -4.05
N PHE A 165 -5.05 10.83 -3.43
CA PHE A 165 -4.91 11.12 -1.99
C PHE A 165 -4.59 12.61 -1.76
N SER A 166 -3.55 12.92 -0.99
CA SER A 166 -3.15 14.31 -0.78
C SER A 166 -2.56 14.93 -2.05
N GLU A 167 -2.68 16.24 -2.20
CA GLU A 167 -1.94 17.00 -3.21
C GLU A 167 -0.42 16.79 -3.13
N LYS A 168 0.08 16.34 -1.96
CA LYS A 168 1.47 15.96 -1.73
C LYS A 168 1.81 14.53 -2.14
N GLN A 169 0.86 13.82 -2.72
CA GLN A 169 1.00 12.43 -3.16
C GLN A 169 0.60 12.28 -4.64
N PRO A 170 1.40 12.84 -5.58
CA PRO A 170 1.09 12.74 -7.01
C PRO A 170 1.08 11.27 -7.47
N ASP A 171 0.04 10.89 -8.21
CA ASP A 171 -0.17 9.54 -8.72
C ASP A 171 0.81 9.20 -9.83
N LEU A 172 1.42 8.03 -9.74
CA LEU A 172 2.32 7.47 -10.73
C LEU A 172 1.57 6.96 -11.96
N ASN A 173 2.17 7.15 -13.11
CA ASN A 173 1.63 6.72 -14.41
C ASN A 173 2.09 5.30 -14.77
N TRP A 174 1.38 4.28 -14.33
CA TRP A 174 1.70 2.88 -14.58
C TRP A 174 1.62 2.46 -16.07
N GLU A 175 1.06 3.30 -16.95
CA GLU A 175 1.16 3.10 -18.41
C GLU A 175 2.62 3.20 -18.89
N ASN A 176 3.47 3.96 -18.21
CA ASN A 176 4.87 4.14 -18.57
C ASN A 176 5.70 2.89 -18.23
N PRO A 177 6.28 2.17 -19.23
CA PRO A 177 7.07 0.98 -18.96
C PRO A 177 8.41 1.27 -18.26
N GLU A 178 8.99 2.45 -18.45
CA GLU A 178 10.25 2.84 -17.78
C GLU A 178 10.02 3.01 -16.28
N LEU A 179 8.93 3.67 -15.88
CA LEU A 179 8.52 3.75 -14.49
C LEU A 179 8.37 2.36 -13.85
N ARG A 180 7.69 1.43 -14.54
CA ARG A 180 7.50 0.08 -14.01
C ARG A 180 8.84 -0.63 -13.77
N GLN A 181 9.81 -0.47 -14.68
CA GLN A 181 11.14 -1.06 -14.51
C GLN A 181 11.90 -0.46 -13.31
N GLU A 182 11.79 0.85 -13.07
CA GLU A 182 12.35 1.49 -11.87
C GLU A 182 11.74 0.92 -10.59
N ILE A 183 10.42 0.78 -10.55
CA ILE A 183 9.71 0.19 -9.40
C ILE A 183 10.15 -1.27 -9.17
N TYR A 184 10.22 -2.10 -10.22
CA TYR A 184 10.66 -3.49 -10.08
C TYR A 184 12.14 -3.58 -9.66
N GLY A 185 12.98 -2.68 -10.16
CA GLY A 185 14.38 -2.56 -9.72
C GLY A 185 14.47 -2.26 -8.23
N MET A 186 13.69 -1.30 -7.74
CA MET A 186 13.60 -0.95 -6.32
C MET A 186 13.12 -2.15 -5.47
N MET A 187 12.03 -2.80 -5.87
CA MET A 187 11.51 -3.98 -5.18
C MET A 187 12.57 -5.10 -5.07
N ASN A 188 13.27 -5.39 -6.17
CA ASN A 188 14.31 -6.41 -6.18
C ASN A 188 15.46 -6.07 -5.24
N ARG A 189 15.88 -4.81 -5.13
CA ARG A 189 16.92 -4.38 -4.17
C ARG A 189 16.53 -4.67 -2.72
N TRP A 190 15.27 -4.46 -2.35
CA TRP A 190 14.78 -4.79 -1.00
C TRP A 190 14.66 -6.30 -0.78
N LEU A 191 14.18 -7.06 -1.76
CA LEU A 191 14.15 -8.53 -1.70
C LEU A 191 15.58 -9.12 -1.59
N ASP A 192 16.54 -8.58 -2.32
CA ASP A 192 17.95 -9.00 -2.25
C ASP A 192 18.60 -8.65 -0.89
N ARG A 193 18.05 -7.67 -0.15
CA ARG A 193 18.44 -7.37 1.24
C ARG A 193 17.84 -8.34 2.28
N GLY A 194 16.94 -9.22 1.85
CA GLY A 194 16.33 -10.21 2.74
C GLY A 194 14.89 -9.90 3.17
N VAL A 195 14.22 -8.97 2.51
CA VAL A 195 12.76 -8.81 2.67
C VAL A 195 12.06 -10.05 2.14
N ASP A 196 11.12 -10.60 2.90
CA ASP A 196 10.41 -11.84 2.56
C ASP A 196 9.09 -11.59 1.80
N GLY A 197 8.75 -10.34 1.57
CA GLY A 197 7.55 -10.00 0.81
C GLY A 197 7.09 -8.56 1.00
N PHE A 198 5.97 -8.23 0.34
CA PHE A 198 5.39 -6.89 0.39
C PHE A 198 3.90 -6.91 0.72
N ARG A 199 3.50 -6.02 1.61
CA ARG A 199 2.13 -5.51 1.68
C ARG A 199 2.03 -4.35 0.70
N MET A 200 1.16 -4.47 -0.29
CA MET A 200 1.06 -3.53 -1.39
C MET A 200 -0.05 -2.53 -1.14
N ASP A 201 0.34 -1.30 -0.86
CA ASP A 201 -0.55 -0.18 -0.57
C ASP A 201 -1.42 0.15 -1.78
N VAL A 202 -2.73 0.23 -1.56
CA VAL A 202 -3.79 0.56 -2.54
C VAL A 202 -3.56 0.00 -3.95
N ILE A 203 -3.06 -1.21 -4.04
CA ILE A 203 -2.57 -1.84 -5.28
C ILE A 203 -3.65 -1.95 -6.37
N SER A 204 -4.91 -1.98 -5.99
CA SER A 204 -6.05 -2.00 -6.92
C SER A 204 -6.22 -0.71 -7.73
N LEU A 205 -5.52 0.36 -7.34
CA LEU A 205 -5.66 1.69 -7.94
C LEU A 205 -4.57 2.03 -8.97
N LEU A 206 -3.63 1.14 -9.27
CA LEU A 206 -2.49 1.44 -10.15
C LEU A 206 -2.91 1.84 -11.56
N ALA A 207 -3.92 1.17 -12.10
CA ALA A 207 -4.43 1.45 -13.45
C ALA A 207 -5.60 2.45 -13.39
N LYS A 208 -5.55 3.45 -14.27
CA LYS A 208 -6.63 4.43 -14.46
C LYS A 208 -7.20 4.29 -15.87
N ASP A 209 -8.48 4.67 -16.07
CA ASP A 209 -9.01 4.82 -17.42
C ASP A 209 -8.20 5.90 -18.16
N PRO A 210 -7.55 5.59 -19.29
CA PRO A 210 -6.68 6.56 -19.98
C PRO A 210 -7.42 7.79 -20.53
N GLN A 211 -8.75 7.70 -20.69
CA GLN A 211 -9.57 8.82 -21.14
C GLN A 211 -9.91 9.78 -19.99
N LEU A 212 -9.79 9.35 -18.73
CA LEU A 212 -10.08 10.12 -17.52
C LEU A 212 -11.45 10.82 -17.63
N PRO A 213 -12.55 10.08 -17.85
CA PRO A 213 -13.86 10.66 -18.03
C PRO A 213 -14.37 11.31 -16.76
N ASP A 214 -15.38 12.17 -16.88
CA ASP A 214 -16.08 12.71 -15.71
C ASP A 214 -16.83 11.59 -14.98
N GLY A 215 -16.78 11.64 -13.64
CA GLY A 215 -17.62 10.80 -12.79
C GLY A 215 -19.10 11.23 -12.84
N THR A 216 -19.98 10.29 -12.55
CA THR A 216 -21.44 10.52 -12.59
C THR A 216 -21.92 11.25 -11.34
N GLY A 217 -22.33 12.51 -11.48
CA GLY A 217 -22.85 13.32 -10.38
C GLY A 217 -22.53 14.81 -10.54
N SER A 218 -22.84 15.60 -9.51
CA SER A 218 -22.55 17.03 -9.45
C SER A 218 -21.45 17.31 -8.45
N GLY A 219 -20.58 18.26 -8.75
CA GLY A 219 -19.41 18.57 -7.93
C GLY A 219 -18.31 17.51 -8.09
N TYR A 220 -17.43 17.41 -7.08
CA TYR A 220 -16.42 16.35 -7.07
C TYR A 220 -17.03 15.02 -6.62
N VAL A 221 -16.73 13.95 -7.39
CA VAL A 221 -17.32 12.62 -7.20
C VAL A 221 -16.21 11.57 -7.12
N LEU A 222 -16.23 10.75 -6.08
CA LEU A 222 -15.38 9.57 -6.03
C LEU A 222 -15.85 8.58 -7.10
N SER A 223 -14.99 8.24 -8.04
CA SER A 223 -15.34 7.52 -9.27
C SER A 223 -14.48 6.26 -9.44
N PRO A 224 -14.56 5.28 -8.50
CA PRO A 224 -13.72 4.09 -8.50
C PRO A 224 -13.88 3.25 -9.77
N GLU A 225 -15.01 3.35 -10.47
CA GLU A 225 -15.25 2.70 -11.76
C GLU A 225 -14.22 3.08 -12.85
N TYR A 226 -13.47 4.18 -12.65
CA TYR A 226 -12.45 4.64 -13.60
C TYR A 226 -11.00 4.55 -13.10
N PHE A 227 -10.78 4.23 -11.81
CA PHE A 227 -9.44 4.12 -11.26
C PHE A 227 -9.22 2.92 -10.33
N ALA A 228 -10.23 2.06 -10.12
CA ALA A 228 -10.06 0.83 -9.36
C ALA A 228 -10.34 -0.39 -10.26
N PHE A 229 -9.52 -1.43 -10.12
CA PHE A 229 -9.66 -2.68 -10.89
C PHE A 229 -9.79 -2.50 -12.41
N GLN A 230 -9.13 -1.47 -12.97
CA GLN A 230 -9.12 -1.29 -14.41
C GLN A 230 -8.46 -2.49 -15.11
N PRO A 231 -8.86 -2.85 -16.34
CA PRO A 231 -8.37 -4.05 -17.03
C PRO A 231 -6.85 -4.16 -17.12
N ARG A 232 -6.13 -3.03 -17.26
CA ARG A 232 -4.67 -2.99 -17.32
C ARG A 232 -3.99 -3.34 -15.98
N LEU A 233 -4.72 -3.30 -14.86
CA LEU A 233 -4.18 -3.71 -13.55
C LEU A 233 -3.62 -5.14 -13.59
N HIS A 234 -4.35 -6.07 -14.22
CA HIS A 234 -3.93 -7.46 -14.33
C HIS A 234 -2.61 -7.62 -15.10
N ASP A 235 -2.40 -6.81 -16.13
CA ASP A 235 -1.14 -6.81 -16.88
C ASP A 235 0.02 -6.38 -15.98
N TYR A 236 -0.18 -5.31 -15.18
CA TYR A 236 0.85 -4.78 -14.27
C TYR A 236 1.18 -5.75 -13.14
N LEU A 237 0.17 -6.36 -12.52
CA LEU A 237 0.38 -7.34 -11.45
C LEU A 237 1.12 -8.59 -11.96
N ARG A 238 0.77 -9.11 -13.15
CA ARG A 238 1.47 -10.25 -13.77
C ARG A 238 2.89 -9.90 -14.20
N GLU A 239 3.12 -8.68 -14.69
CA GLU A 239 4.47 -8.19 -15.01
C GLU A 239 5.32 -8.08 -13.73
N MET A 240 4.78 -7.46 -12.68
CA MET A 240 5.41 -7.34 -11.36
C MET A 240 5.75 -8.72 -10.77
N ARG A 241 4.79 -9.68 -10.85
CA ARG A 241 4.99 -11.05 -10.36
C ARG A 241 6.20 -11.69 -11.01
N ARG A 242 6.26 -11.68 -12.35
CA ARG A 242 7.38 -12.23 -13.11
C ARG A 242 8.71 -11.53 -12.83
N ALA A 243 8.67 -10.21 -12.62
CA ALA A 243 9.89 -9.41 -12.44
C ALA A 243 10.48 -9.54 -11.03
N CYS A 244 9.64 -9.76 -10.01
CA CYS A 244 10.07 -9.62 -8.60
C CYS A 244 9.88 -10.90 -7.77
N PHE A 245 8.85 -11.69 -8.02
CA PHE A 245 8.46 -12.78 -7.11
C PHE A 245 8.77 -14.18 -7.66
N ASP A 246 8.68 -14.38 -8.98
CA ASP A 246 8.90 -15.70 -9.57
C ASP A 246 10.31 -16.22 -9.28
N GLY A 247 10.37 -17.45 -8.74
CA GLY A 247 11.64 -18.09 -8.35
C GLY A 247 12.20 -17.68 -6.99
N ARG A 248 11.49 -16.86 -6.22
CA ARG A 248 11.83 -16.45 -4.86
C ARG A 248 10.87 -17.07 -3.84
N ASP A 249 11.35 -17.34 -2.62
CA ASP A 249 10.50 -17.71 -1.46
C ASP A 249 10.01 -16.44 -0.76
N CYS A 250 9.16 -15.69 -1.45
CA CYS A 250 8.58 -14.45 -0.95
C CYS A 250 7.09 -14.36 -1.31
N MET A 251 6.38 -13.45 -0.65
CA MET A 251 4.94 -13.30 -0.82
C MET A 251 4.53 -11.86 -1.08
N CYS A 252 3.31 -11.68 -1.59
CA CYS A 252 2.66 -10.38 -1.63
C CYS A 252 1.20 -10.45 -1.14
N VAL A 253 0.82 -9.43 -0.40
CA VAL A 253 -0.57 -9.20 0.00
C VAL A 253 -1.00 -7.81 -0.45
N GLY A 254 -2.10 -7.73 -1.19
CA GLY A 254 -2.61 -6.45 -1.71
C GLY A 254 -3.61 -5.80 -0.78
N GLU A 255 -3.42 -4.52 -0.49
CA GLU A 255 -4.54 -3.70 -0.07
C GLU A 255 -5.40 -3.38 -1.28
N THR A 256 -6.54 -4.04 -1.37
CA THR A 256 -7.40 -4.01 -2.54
C THR A 256 -8.69 -3.24 -2.24
N SER A 257 -8.59 -1.92 -2.19
CA SER A 257 -9.76 -1.05 -2.07
C SER A 257 -10.79 -1.36 -3.15
N PHE A 258 -12.09 -1.37 -2.80
CA PHE A 258 -13.21 -1.72 -3.68
C PHE A 258 -13.24 -3.18 -4.17
N VAL A 259 -12.47 -4.09 -3.56
CA VAL A 259 -12.59 -5.51 -3.84
C VAL A 259 -13.93 -6.04 -3.35
N THR A 260 -14.48 -6.97 -4.11
CA THR A 260 -15.71 -7.69 -3.78
C THR A 260 -15.49 -9.19 -3.89
N THR A 261 -16.36 -9.99 -3.31
CA THR A 261 -16.32 -11.45 -3.45
C THR A 261 -16.45 -11.92 -4.92
N GLN A 262 -16.98 -11.07 -5.81
CA GLN A 262 -17.14 -11.34 -7.23
C GLN A 262 -15.86 -11.13 -8.05
N ASN A 263 -15.04 -10.10 -7.70
CA ASN A 263 -13.83 -9.78 -8.45
C ASN A 263 -12.54 -10.24 -7.76
N ALA A 264 -12.57 -10.61 -6.49
CA ALA A 264 -11.40 -11.01 -5.72
C ALA A 264 -10.59 -12.15 -6.38
N GLY A 265 -11.29 -13.16 -6.92
CA GLY A 265 -10.65 -14.30 -7.60
C GLY A 265 -9.77 -13.90 -8.79
N SER A 266 -10.09 -12.77 -9.46
CA SER A 266 -9.31 -12.32 -10.62
C SER A 266 -7.93 -11.79 -10.28
N VAL A 267 -7.73 -11.24 -9.08
CA VAL A 267 -6.43 -10.66 -8.67
C VAL A 267 -5.55 -11.64 -7.86
N VAL A 268 -6.10 -12.75 -7.38
CA VAL A 268 -5.30 -13.82 -6.78
C VAL A 268 -5.03 -14.98 -7.75
N ASP A 269 -5.67 -15.05 -8.89
CA ASP A 269 -5.50 -15.86 -10.11
C ASP A 269 -4.44 -17.00 -10.01
N ASP A 270 -4.65 -17.95 -9.10
CA ASP A 270 -3.75 -19.09 -8.83
C ASP A 270 -2.27 -18.66 -8.56
N GLY A 271 -2.07 -17.50 -7.91
CA GLY A 271 -0.74 -16.97 -7.57
C GLY A 271 0.00 -16.35 -8.74
N ARG A 272 -0.67 -16.03 -9.85
CA ARG A 272 -0.07 -15.33 -10.99
C ARG A 272 -0.06 -13.81 -10.83
N GLU A 273 -0.82 -13.29 -9.87
CA GLU A 273 -0.90 -11.87 -9.51
C GLU A 273 -0.53 -11.71 -8.04
N LEU A 274 -1.51 -11.65 -7.14
CA LEU A 274 -1.30 -11.56 -5.70
C LEU A 274 -1.39 -12.95 -5.03
N ASP A 275 -0.64 -13.15 -3.96
CA ASP A 275 -0.77 -14.36 -3.13
C ASP A 275 -1.97 -14.26 -2.19
N MET A 276 -2.19 -13.05 -1.65
CA MET A 276 -3.27 -12.74 -0.71
C MET A 276 -3.79 -11.33 -0.94
N LEU A 277 -4.97 -11.04 -0.42
CA LEU A 277 -5.53 -9.70 -0.38
C LEU A 277 -6.20 -9.38 0.95
N PHE A 278 -6.25 -8.08 1.28
CA PHE A 278 -7.10 -7.57 2.35
C PHE A 278 -8.50 -7.28 1.81
N GLN A 279 -9.51 -7.68 2.57
CA GLN A 279 -10.90 -7.28 2.38
C GLN A 279 -11.31 -6.30 3.49
N PHE A 280 -12.19 -5.37 3.17
CA PHE A 280 -12.59 -4.31 4.09
C PHE A 280 -14.01 -4.52 4.67
N ASP A 281 -14.77 -5.50 4.19
CA ASP A 281 -16.17 -5.72 4.59
C ASP A 281 -16.32 -5.96 6.11
N VAL A 282 -15.29 -6.55 6.75
CA VAL A 282 -15.28 -6.74 8.22
C VAL A 282 -15.06 -5.42 8.94
N MET A 283 -14.15 -4.58 8.41
CA MET A 283 -13.83 -3.27 9.01
C MET A 283 -14.97 -2.28 8.86
N ASP A 284 -15.73 -2.38 7.76
CA ASP A 284 -16.82 -1.46 7.45
C ASP A 284 -18.18 -1.94 8.02
N MET A 285 -18.23 -3.13 8.66
CA MET A 285 -19.51 -3.73 9.07
C MET A 285 -20.23 -2.94 10.17
N ASP A 286 -19.52 -2.21 10.99
CA ASP A 286 -20.04 -1.39 12.07
C ASP A 286 -20.11 0.11 11.71
N SER A 287 -19.90 0.45 10.45
CA SER A 287 -20.04 1.79 9.91
C SER A 287 -21.44 2.01 9.30
N GLY A 288 -21.97 3.23 9.44
CA GLY A 288 -23.22 3.67 8.84
C GLY A 288 -23.04 4.25 7.43
N GLU A 289 -23.66 5.42 7.20
CA GLU A 289 -23.48 6.16 5.94
C GLU A 289 -22.07 6.74 5.81
N THR A 290 -21.42 6.98 6.94
CA THR A 290 -20.02 7.39 7.00
C THR A 290 -19.28 6.50 8.00
N LYS A 291 -17.95 6.45 7.90
CA LYS A 291 -17.09 5.72 8.87
C LYS A 291 -17.20 6.26 10.32
N TRP A 292 -17.78 7.42 10.52
CA TRP A 292 -17.98 8.04 11.82
C TRP A 292 -19.37 7.76 12.43
N ASP A 293 -20.27 7.14 11.65
CA ASP A 293 -21.61 6.74 12.08
C ASP A 293 -21.56 5.28 12.57
N ALA A 294 -21.08 5.10 13.81
CA ALA A 294 -20.86 3.78 14.39
C ALA A 294 -22.17 3.02 14.61
N ARG A 295 -22.23 1.77 14.19
CA ARG A 295 -23.32 0.81 14.43
C ARG A 295 -22.90 -0.24 15.45
N PRO A 296 -23.85 -0.82 16.21
CA PRO A 296 -23.55 -1.95 17.09
C PRO A 296 -22.97 -3.14 16.32
N PHE A 297 -22.00 -3.84 16.94
CA PHE A 297 -21.45 -5.06 16.38
C PHE A 297 -22.52 -6.13 16.16
N ASP A 298 -22.59 -6.69 14.95
CA ASP A 298 -23.52 -7.74 14.55
C ASP A 298 -22.73 -9.04 14.28
N LEU A 299 -22.79 -9.99 15.22
CA LEU A 299 -22.13 -11.28 15.11
C LEU A 299 -22.61 -12.10 13.90
N MET A 300 -23.88 -12.00 13.53
CA MET A 300 -24.41 -12.75 12.38
C MET A 300 -23.85 -12.18 11.08
N ARG A 301 -23.81 -10.87 10.95
CA ARG A 301 -23.20 -10.17 9.80
C ARG A 301 -21.72 -10.49 9.70
N PHE A 302 -20.97 -10.43 10.82
CA PHE A 302 -19.56 -10.83 10.87
C PHE A 302 -19.34 -12.24 10.32
N LYS A 303 -20.11 -13.24 10.82
CA LYS A 303 -20.02 -14.62 10.33
C LYS A 303 -20.36 -14.75 8.85
N GLN A 304 -21.36 -14.03 8.37
CA GLN A 304 -21.74 -14.03 6.95
C GLN A 304 -20.63 -13.49 6.06
N ILE A 305 -20.00 -12.37 6.45
CA ILE A 305 -18.89 -11.77 5.72
C ILE A 305 -17.72 -12.76 5.66
N ILE A 306 -17.24 -13.26 6.79
CA ILE A 306 -16.13 -14.22 6.82
C ILE A 306 -16.44 -15.46 5.97
N SER A 307 -17.66 -16.02 6.10
CA SER A 307 -18.04 -17.21 5.32
C SER A 307 -18.09 -16.92 3.80
N ALA A 308 -18.58 -15.75 3.40
CA ALA A 308 -18.62 -15.35 1.99
C ALA A 308 -17.21 -15.20 1.40
N TRP A 309 -16.30 -14.55 2.11
CA TRP A 309 -14.91 -14.39 1.68
C TRP A 309 -14.15 -15.73 1.65
N GLN A 310 -14.36 -16.60 2.65
CA GLN A 310 -13.78 -17.93 2.64
C GLN A 310 -14.30 -18.79 1.46
N ALA A 311 -15.57 -18.64 1.10
CA ALA A 311 -16.13 -19.33 -0.04
C ALA A 311 -15.60 -18.77 -1.39
N ALA A 312 -15.34 -17.46 -1.46
CA ALA A 312 -14.90 -16.81 -2.69
C ALA A 312 -13.44 -17.11 -3.05
N ILE A 313 -12.50 -16.97 -2.09
CA ILE A 313 -11.05 -17.07 -2.34
C ILE A 313 -10.29 -17.90 -1.29
N GLY A 314 -11.00 -18.52 -0.33
CA GLY A 314 -10.41 -19.44 0.64
C GLY A 314 -9.26 -18.83 1.43
N TRP A 315 -8.11 -19.49 1.38
CA TRP A 315 -6.88 -19.10 2.11
C TRP A 315 -6.11 -17.91 1.51
N ASN A 316 -6.62 -17.29 0.46
CA ASN A 316 -5.99 -16.12 -0.17
C ASN A 316 -6.49 -14.78 0.41
N THR A 317 -7.32 -14.84 1.46
CA THR A 317 -7.80 -13.68 2.21
C THR A 317 -7.01 -13.50 3.49
N LEU A 318 -6.47 -12.31 3.73
CA LEU A 318 -5.95 -11.90 5.03
C LEU A 318 -6.98 -10.99 5.70
N CYS A 319 -7.35 -11.33 6.94
CA CYS A 319 -8.26 -10.51 7.74
C CYS A 319 -7.43 -9.63 8.69
N LEU A 320 -7.60 -8.33 8.59
CA LEU A 320 -7.05 -7.39 9.56
C LEU A 320 -7.98 -7.33 10.78
N LEU A 321 -7.50 -7.82 11.93
CA LEU A 321 -8.26 -7.81 13.20
C LEU A 321 -7.79 -6.71 14.17
N TYR A 322 -6.88 -5.83 13.76
CA TYR A 322 -6.24 -4.88 14.67
C TYR A 322 -7.14 -3.73 15.13
N THR A 323 -8.25 -3.50 14.44
CA THR A 323 -9.21 -2.43 14.81
C THR A 323 -10.17 -2.83 15.93
N SER A 324 -10.18 -4.09 16.33
CA SER A 324 -10.96 -4.52 17.50
C SER A 324 -10.19 -4.19 18.77
N PRO A 325 -10.63 -3.20 19.59
CA PRO A 325 -9.94 -2.89 20.84
C PRO A 325 -9.92 -4.13 21.74
N SER A 326 -8.73 -4.49 22.22
CA SER A 326 -8.58 -5.51 23.24
C SER A 326 -9.24 -5.03 24.54
N PRO A 327 -9.88 -5.90 25.33
CA PRO A 327 -10.34 -5.54 26.66
C PRO A 327 -9.27 -4.90 27.54
N ARG A 328 -7.99 -5.15 27.27
CA ARG A 328 -6.85 -4.53 27.96
C ARG A 328 -6.60 -3.08 27.55
N ASP A 329 -7.07 -2.65 26.39
CA ASP A 329 -6.90 -1.27 25.91
C ASP A 329 -7.88 -0.30 26.57
N THR A 330 -8.94 -0.81 27.20
CA THR A 330 -9.95 -0.04 27.91
C THR A 330 -9.62 0.17 29.39
N GLU A 331 -8.56 -0.41 29.90
CA GLU A 331 -8.12 -0.31 31.33
C GLU A 331 -7.02 0.73 31.56
N ARG A 332 -6.76 1.62 30.61
CA ARG A 332 -5.74 2.68 30.74
C ARG A 332 -6.34 4.06 30.89
#